data_f0b64f8e559967e5be89b49bc009a492
#
_entry.id   f0b64f8e559967e5be89b49bc009a492
#
_cell.length_a   1.000
_cell.length_b   1.000
_cell.length_c   1.000
_cell.angle_alpha   90.00
_cell.angle_beta   90.00
_cell.angle_gamma   90.00
#
_symmetry.space_group_name_H-M   'P 1'
#
loop_
_entity.id
_entity.type
_entity.pdbx_description
1 polymer ?
#
loop_
_entity_poly.entity_id
_entity_poly.type
_entity_poly.pdbx_seq_one_letter_code
_entity_poly.pdbx_strand_id
1 'polypeptide(L)'
;VPYQGDSPAMTDAIGGVVEAVSTPVTALLPNIQANKLRALAVASKARFPGLPNVPTATEQGIPLEASVWSALVGPAGLPPAIVKSLNEEIHKYTHSAEGKAKLAALGMVPQSATPAQLGRMMAAEAAKWKPVVESAGISAD
;
A
#
# COMPACT_ATOMS: atom_id res chain seq x y z
N VAL A 1 -15.48 -12.54 2.54
CA VAL A 1 -15.42 -13.48 1.39
C VAL A 1 -14.04 -13.38 0.77
N PRO A 2 -13.28 -14.48 0.64
CA PRO A 2 -11.99 -14.47 -0.06
C PRO A 2 -12.20 -14.41 -1.58
N TYR A 3 -11.34 -13.64 -2.26
CA TYR A 3 -11.31 -13.52 -3.72
C TYR A 3 -9.92 -13.86 -4.28
N GLN A 4 -9.85 -14.28 -5.52
CA GLN A 4 -8.59 -14.49 -6.23
C GLN A 4 -8.07 -13.16 -6.83
N GLY A 5 -7.75 -12.21 -5.94
CA GLY A 5 -7.20 -10.89 -6.29
C GLY A 5 -8.23 -9.76 -6.25
N ASP A 6 -7.75 -8.55 -6.54
CA ASP A 6 -8.52 -7.31 -6.37
C ASP A 6 -9.64 -7.15 -7.41
N SER A 7 -9.41 -7.57 -8.67
CA SER A 7 -10.35 -7.34 -9.76
C SER A 7 -11.72 -8.01 -9.58
N PRO A 8 -11.82 -9.32 -9.24
CA PRO A 8 -13.13 -9.93 -8.99
C PRO A 8 -13.83 -9.33 -7.76
N ALA A 9 -13.10 -9.01 -6.69
CA ALA A 9 -13.67 -8.37 -5.51
C ALA A 9 -14.28 -7.00 -5.84
N MET A 10 -13.59 -6.19 -6.64
CA MET A 10 -14.10 -4.89 -7.11
C MET A 10 -15.33 -5.03 -8.01
N THR A 11 -15.34 -6.03 -8.90
CA THR A 11 -16.49 -6.28 -9.77
C THR A 11 -17.75 -6.57 -8.96
N ASP A 12 -17.64 -7.42 -7.95
CA ASP A 12 -18.74 -7.78 -7.07
C ASP A 12 -19.19 -6.61 -6.18
N ALA A 13 -18.25 -5.79 -5.71
CA ALA A 13 -18.60 -4.58 -4.96
C ALA A 13 -19.33 -3.55 -5.84
N ILE A 14 -18.90 -3.34 -7.08
CA ILE A 14 -19.57 -2.45 -8.05
C ILE A 14 -20.95 -3.00 -8.43
N GLY A 15 -21.06 -4.33 -8.56
CA GLY A 15 -22.31 -5.03 -8.86
C GLY A 15 -23.28 -5.16 -7.68
N GLY A 16 -22.87 -4.76 -6.47
CA GLY A 16 -23.69 -4.87 -5.26
C GLY A 16 -23.83 -6.30 -4.70
N VAL A 17 -22.95 -7.21 -5.13
CA VAL A 17 -22.91 -8.61 -4.61
C VAL A 17 -22.32 -8.62 -3.20
N VAL A 18 -21.39 -7.72 -2.91
CA VAL A 18 -20.85 -7.45 -1.56
C VAL A 18 -20.99 -5.99 -1.22
N GLU A 19 -21.22 -5.68 0.06
CA GLU A 19 -21.46 -4.30 0.52
C GLU A 19 -20.20 -3.45 0.57
N ALA A 20 -19.03 -4.08 0.75
CA ALA A 20 -17.75 -3.38 0.87
C ALA A 20 -16.59 -4.24 0.37
N VAL A 21 -15.52 -3.57 -0.05
CA VAL A 21 -14.25 -4.20 -0.45
C VAL A 21 -13.10 -3.48 0.23
N SER A 22 -12.10 -4.25 0.68
CA SER A 22 -10.83 -3.74 1.22
C SER A 22 -9.70 -4.21 0.32
N THR A 23 -9.05 -3.26 -0.37
CA THR A 23 -7.97 -3.53 -1.32
C THR A 23 -7.08 -2.29 -1.44
N PRO A 24 -5.87 -2.37 -2.00
CA PRO A 24 -5.00 -1.20 -2.18
C PRO A 24 -5.68 -0.07 -2.96
N VAL A 25 -5.44 1.16 -2.54
CA VAL A 25 -5.99 2.36 -3.19
C VAL A 25 -5.61 2.46 -4.67
N THR A 26 -4.46 1.92 -5.05
CA THR A 26 -3.99 1.83 -6.44
C THR A 26 -4.99 1.12 -7.35
N ALA A 27 -5.67 0.09 -6.85
CA ALA A 27 -6.69 -0.64 -7.58
C ALA A 27 -8.05 0.09 -7.56
N LEU A 28 -8.38 0.78 -6.45
CA LEU A 28 -9.67 1.43 -6.24
C LEU A 28 -9.80 2.80 -6.91
N LEU A 29 -8.69 3.55 -7.01
CA LEU A 29 -8.69 4.96 -7.39
C LEU A 29 -9.46 5.28 -8.68
N PRO A 30 -9.30 4.53 -9.79
CA PRO A 30 -10.06 4.78 -11.02
C PRO A 30 -11.57 4.62 -10.84
N ASN A 31 -12.01 3.65 -10.04
CA ASN A 31 -13.44 3.41 -9.79
C ASN A 31 -14.04 4.45 -8.83
N ILE A 32 -13.26 4.96 -7.89
CA ILE A 32 -13.66 6.06 -7.01
C ILE A 32 -13.80 7.34 -7.83
N GLN A 33 -12.83 7.66 -8.69
CA GLN A 33 -12.87 8.82 -9.58
C GLN A 33 -14.03 8.77 -10.59
N ALA A 34 -14.40 7.57 -11.03
CA ALA A 34 -15.56 7.34 -11.89
C ALA A 34 -16.90 7.27 -11.11
N ASN A 35 -16.92 7.54 -9.81
CA ASN A 35 -18.09 7.45 -8.92
C ASN A 35 -18.78 6.07 -8.90
N LYS A 36 -18.05 5.00 -9.26
CA LYS A 36 -18.55 3.62 -9.17
C LYS A 36 -18.41 3.02 -7.79
N LEU A 37 -17.46 3.52 -7.01
CA LEU A 37 -17.21 3.14 -5.61
C LEU A 37 -17.07 4.40 -4.75
N ARG A 38 -17.49 4.31 -3.50
CA ARG A 38 -17.30 5.36 -2.50
C ARG A 38 -16.23 4.93 -1.51
N ALA A 39 -15.16 5.73 -1.38
CA ALA A 39 -14.17 5.51 -0.34
C ALA A 39 -14.76 5.85 1.04
N LEU A 40 -14.65 4.93 1.98
CA LEU A 40 -15.16 5.06 3.35
C LEU A 40 -14.06 5.46 4.32
N ALA A 41 -12.90 4.81 4.23
CA ALA A 41 -11.73 5.08 5.04
C ALA A 41 -10.46 4.62 4.33
N VAL A 42 -9.31 5.14 4.75
CA VAL A 42 -7.99 4.60 4.43
C VAL A 42 -7.36 4.01 5.69
N ALA A 43 -6.71 2.86 5.57
CA ALA A 43 -6.04 2.19 6.67
C ALA A 43 -4.59 2.67 6.89
N SER A 44 -4.18 3.75 6.26
CA SER A 44 -2.87 4.37 6.44
C SER A 44 -2.84 5.29 7.66
N LYS A 45 -1.64 5.58 8.18
CA LYS A 45 -1.42 6.48 9.32
C LYS A 45 -1.92 7.91 9.06
N ALA A 46 -1.87 8.36 7.82
CA ALA A 46 -2.35 9.67 7.40
C ALA A 46 -3.31 9.52 6.23
N ARG A 47 -4.16 10.51 6.01
CA ARG A 47 -5.06 10.55 4.85
C ARG A 47 -4.26 10.49 3.56
N PHE A 48 -4.80 9.77 2.57
CA PHE A 48 -4.18 9.70 1.25
C PHE A 48 -4.33 11.05 0.51
N PRO A 49 -3.24 11.64 0.02
CA PRO A 49 -3.30 12.96 -0.65
C PRO A 49 -4.24 13.02 -1.85
N GLY A 50 -4.40 11.90 -2.59
CA GLY A 50 -5.34 11.78 -3.71
C GLY A 50 -6.82 11.69 -3.31
N LEU A 51 -7.11 11.52 -2.02
CA LEU A 51 -8.45 11.44 -1.44
C LEU A 51 -8.51 12.22 -0.11
N PRO A 52 -8.26 13.53 -0.10
CA PRO A 52 -8.05 14.30 1.13
C PRO A 52 -9.27 14.36 2.06
N ASN A 53 -10.46 14.15 1.51
CA ASN A 53 -11.71 14.16 2.26
C ASN A 53 -12.06 12.79 2.87
N VAL A 54 -11.29 11.73 2.55
CA VAL A 54 -11.51 10.39 3.10
C VAL A 54 -10.72 10.25 4.40
N PRO A 55 -11.39 10.00 5.53
CA PRO A 55 -10.72 9.87 6.82
C PRO A 55 -9.90 8.59 6.89
N THR A 56 -8.94 8.53 7.83
CA THR A 56 -8.30 7.28 8.21
C THR A 56 -9.23 6.42 9.06
N ALA A 57 -8.98 5.11 9.12
CA ALA A 57 -9.69 4.20 10.02
C ALA A 57 -9.55 4.65 11.49
N THR A 58 -8.37 5.11 11.88
CA THR A 58 -8.09 5.62 13.23
C THR A 58 -8.90 6.88 13.55
N GLU A 59 -9.06 7.81 12.60
CA GLU A 59 -9.93 8.99 12.77
C GLU A 59 -11.41 8.62 12.99
N GLN A 60 -11.81 7.43 12.53
CA GLN A 60 -13.16 6.89 12.74
C GLN A 60 -13.28 5.99 13.99
N GLY A 61 -12.25 5.96 14.84
CA GLY A 61 -12.25 5.17 16.07
C GLY A 61 -11.89 3.70 15.87
N ILE A 62 -11.47 3.29 14.68
CA ILE A 62 -11.02 1.93 14.39
C ILE A 62 -9.48 1.91 14.47
N PRO A 63 -8.86 1.24 15.47
CA PRO A 63 -7.41 1.22 15.64
C PRO A 63 -6.74 0.29 14.62
N LEU A 64 -6.91 0.60 13.35
CA LEU A 64 -6.35 -0.17 12.24
C LEU A 64 -5.36 0.71 11.47
N GLU A 65 -4.13 0.24 11.39
CA GLU A 65 -3.09 0.77 10.51
C GLU A 65 -2.54 -0.38 9.67
N ALA A 66 -2.82 -0.35 8.37
CA ALA A 66 -2.33 -1.31 7.39
C ALA A 66 -1.99 -0.56 6.10
N SER A 67 -0.79 -0.79 5.58
CA SER A 67 -0.33 -0.14 4.35
C SER A 67 0.34 -1.17 3.45
N VAL A 68 0.06 -1.09 2.17
CA VAL A 68 0.82 -1.81 1.15
C VAL A 68 2.00 -0.94 0.74
N TRP A 69 3.17 -1.54 0.67
CA TRP A 69 4.40 -0.86 0.27
C TRP A 69 5.13 -1.65 -0.82
N SER A 70 5.91 -0.96 -1.62
CA SER A 70 6.77 -1.54 -2.65
C SER A 70 8.20 -1.13 -2.41
N ALA A 71 9.13 -2.04 -2.62
CA ALA A 71 10.55 -1.81 -2.48
C ALA A 71 11.34 -2.48 -3.60
N LEU A 72 12.49 -1.90 -3.94
CA LEU A 72 13.47 -2.56 -4.79
C LEU A 72 14.38 -3.42 -3.91
N VAL A 73 14.50 -4.69 -4.26
CA VAL A 73 15.41 -5.64 -3.61
C VAL A 73 16.38 -6.23 -4.64
N GLY A 74 17.54 -6.64 -4.19
CA GLY A 74 18.56 -7.25 -5.03
C GLY A 74 19.11 -8.54 -4.41
N PRO A 75 19.92 -9.31 -5.15
CA PRO A 75 20.57 -10.51 -4.64
C PRO A 75 21.41 -10.22 -3.38
N ALA A 76 21.49 -11.21 -2.49
CA ALA A 76 22.42 -11.14 -1.35
C ALA A 76 23.85 -10.97 -1.85
N GLY A 77 24.63 -10.14 -1.16
CA GLY A 77 26.03 -9.90 -1.51
C GLY A 77 26.27 -8.83 -2.59
N LEU A 78 25.25 -8.06 -2.99
CA LEU A 78 25.50 -6.87 -3.83
C LEU A 78 26.54 -5.95 -3.18
N PRO A 79 27.51 -5.43 -3.96
CA PRO A 79 28.49 -4.47 -3.47
C PRO A 79 27.79 -3.24 -2.85
N PRO A 80 28.23 -2.78 -1.65
CA PRO A 80 27.59 -1.64 -0.97
C PRO A 80 27.54 -0.37 -1.82
N ALA A 81 28.50 -0.15 -2.69
CA ALA A 81 28.53 1.00 -3.62
C ALA A 81 27.35 0.97 -4.62
N ILE A 82 27.00 -0.21 -5.12
CA ILE A 82 25.85 -0.38 -6.02
C ILE A 82 24.54 -0.13 -5.26
N VAL A 83 24.40 -0.71 -4.07
CA VAL A 83 23.22 -0.50 -3.22
C VAL A 83 23.02 1.00 -2.92
N LYS A 84 24.10 1.69 -2.57
CA LYS A 84 24.09 3.12 -2.31
C LYS A 84 23.65 3.92 -3.55
N SER A 85 24.28 3.67 -4.70
CA SER A 85 23.98 4.38 -5.95
C SER A 85 22.52 4.18 -6.38
N LEU A 86 22.00 2.94 -6.32
CA LEU A 86 20.59 2.65 -6.63
C LEU A 86 19.63 3.35 -5.66
N ASN A 87 19.93 3.34 -4.37
CA ASN A 87 19.10 4.02 -3.38
C ASN A 87 19.05 5.55 -3.61
N GLU A 88 20.18 6.17 -3.92
CA GLU A 88 20.29 7.60 -4.24
C GLU A 88 19.50 7.97 -5.50
N GLU A 89 19.63 7.20 -6.58
CA GLU A 89 18.93 7.48 -7.84
C GLU A 89 17.41 7.25 -7.73
N ILE A 90 16.97 6.19 -7.03
CA ILE A 90 15.55 5.96 -6.76
C ILE A 90 14.97 7.11 -5.92
N HIS A 91 15.69 7.52 -4.87
CA HIS A 91 15.26 8.64 -4.03
C HIS A 91 15.14 9.93 -4.86
N LYS A 92 16.13 10.25 -5.65
CA LYS A 92 16.15 11.43 -6.53
C LYS A 92 14.97 11.41 -7.51
N TYR A 93 14.73 10.27 -8.17
CA TYR A 93 13.63 10.16 -9.12
C TYR A 93 12.27 10.25 -8.44
N THR A 94 12.03 9.47 -7.39
CA THR A 94 10.72 9.42 -6.71
C THR A 94 10.34 10.75 -6.05
N HIS A 95 11.32 11.60 -5.71
CA HIS A 95 11.10 12.92 -5.13
C HIS A 95 11.17 14.06 -6.17
N SER A 96 11.48 13.76 -7.43
CA SER A 96 11.37 14.73 -8.53
C SER A 96 9.90 15.10 -8.80
N ALA A 97 9.66 16.22 -9.49
CA ALA A 97 8.30 16.61 -9.88
C ALA A 97 7.63 15.54 -10.77
N GLU A 98 8.37 14.98 -11.71
CA GLU A 98 7.90 13.91 -12.60
C GLU A 98 7.59 12.63 -11.83
N GLY A 99 8.51 12.16 -10.96
CA GLY A 99 8.34 10.95 -10.16
C GLY A 99 7.13 11.05 -9.22
N LYS A 100 6.98 12.19 -8.53
CA LYS A 100 5.82 12.47 -7.69
C LYS A 100 4.51 12.43 -8.47
N ALA A 101 4.46 13.05 -9.64
CA ALA A 101 3.26 13.04 -10.48
C ALA A 101 2.89 11.63 -10.95
N LYS A 102 3.88 10.84 -11.40
CA LYS A 102 3.66 9.45 -11.81
C LYS A 102 3.20 8.57 -10.65
N LEU A 103 3.84 8.68 -9.49
CA LEU A 103 3.44 7.90 -8.30
C LEU A 103 2.04 8.30 -7.82
N ALA A 104 1.72 9.59 -7.79
CA ALA A 104 0.39 10.06 -7.42
C ALA A 104 -0.70 9.54 -8.37
N ALA A 105 -0.45 9.50 -9.68
CA ALA A 105 -1.38 8.94 -10.66
C ALA A 105 -1.63 7.44 -10.45
N LEU A 106 -0.66 6.72 -9.87
CA LEU A 106 -0.79 5.32 -9.48
C LEU A 106 -1.36 5.12 -8.06
N GLY A 107 -1.73 6.19 -7.36
CA GLY A 107 -2.20 6.10 -5.98
C GLY A 107 -1.09 5.79 -4.97
N MET A 108 0.16 6.11 -5.29
CA MET A 108 1.33 5.86 -4.47
C MET A 108 1.88 7.15 -3.88
N VAL A 109 2.47 7.06 -2.69
CA VAL A 109 3.18 8.15 -2.02
C VAL A 109 4.65 7.78 -1.89
N PRO A 110 5.60 8.61 -2.37
CA PRO A 110 7.02 8.31 -2.24
C PRO A 110 7.43 8.27 -0.77
N GLN A 111 8.19 7.24 -0.42
CA GLN A 111 8.81 7.08 0.89
C GLN A 111 10.32 7.00 0.72
N SER A 112 11.04 7.70 1.57
CA SER A 112 12.49 7.61 1.63
C SER A 112 12.91 6.66 2.74
N ALA A 113 13.70 5.66 2.39
CA ALA A 113 14.27 4.75 3.37
C ALA A 113 15.70 4.35 2.96
N THR A 114 16.60 4.30 3.92
CA THR A 114 17.89 3.63 3.73
C THR A 114 17.69 2.11 3.69
N PRO A 115 18.63 1.33 3.14
CA PRO A 115 18.54 -0.12 3.16
C PRO A 115 18.35 -0.71 4.57
N ALA A 116 19.00 -0.13 5.57
CA ALA A 116 18.85 -0.56 6.97
C ALA A 116 17.45 -0.23 7.54
N GLN A 117 16.87 0.90 7.16
CA GLN A 117 15.50 1.25 7.55
C GLN A 117 14.48 0.32 6.90
N LEU A 118 14.67 -0.01 5.61
CA LEU A 118 13.81 -0.98 4.92
C LEU A 118 13.86 -2.35 5.62
N GLY A 119 15.05 -2.85 5.95
CA GLY A 119 15.20 -4.13 6.66
C GLY A 119 14.47 -4.14 8.02
N ARG A 120 14.57 -3.05 8.80
CA ARG A 120 13.82 -2.92 10.05
C ARG A 120 12.30 -2.87 9.83
N MET A 121 11.86 -2.15 8.81
CA MET A 121 10.44 -2.07 8.46
C MET A 121 9.88 -3.44 8.09
N MET A 122 10.58 -4.20 7.23
CA MET A 122 10.19 -5.56 6.84
C MET A 122 10.07 -6.49 8.05
N ALA A 123 11.04 -6.45 8.97
CA ALA A 123 11.00 -7.25 10.18
C ALA A 123 9.82 -6.86 11.11
N ALA A 124 9.56 -5.57 11.26
CA ALA A 124 8.45 -5.06 12.05
C ALA A 124 7.08 -5.45 11.45
N GLU A 125 6.91 -5.33 10.12
CA GLU A 125 5.70 -5.77 9.43
C GLU A 125 5.48 -7.28 9.58
N ALA A 126 6.52 -8.09 9.39
CA ALA A 126 6.43 -9.53 9.59
C ALA A 126 5.99 -9.88 11.02
N ALA A 127 6.58 -9.24 12.03
CA ALA A 127 6.22 -9.45 13.44
C ALA A 127 4.78 -9.01 13.75
N LYS A 128 4.32 -7.90 13.14
CA LYS A 128 2.96 -7.38 13.30
C LYS A 128 1.90 -8.32 12.74
N TRP A 129 2.12 -8.81 11.52
CA TRP A 129 1.12 -9.60 10.81
C TRP A 129 1.13 -11.09 11.16
N LYS A 130 2.26 -11.63 11.63
CA LYS A 130 2.38 -13.05 12.00
C LYS A 130 1.23 -13.54 12.91
N PRO A 131 0.94 -12.90 14.07
CA PRO A 131 -0.13 -13.37 14.94
C PRO A 131 -1.53 -13.24 14.30
N VAL A 132 -1.73 -12.26 13.43
CA VAL A 132 -3.00 -12.10 12.70
C VAL A 132 -3.22 -13.24 11.71
N VAL A 133 -2.19 -13.58 10.92
CA VAL A 133 -2.23 -14.70 9.96
C VAL A 133 -2.47 -16.01 10.68
N GLU A 134 -1.74 -16.27 11.78
CA GLU A 134 -1.90 -17.48 12.59
C GLU A 134 -3.30 -17.59 13.19
N SER A 135 -3.85 -16.52 13.76
CA SER A 135 -5.18 -16.52 14.36
C SER A 135 -6.31 -16.67 13.35
N ALA A 136 -6.10 -16.19 12.13
CA ALA A 136 -7.07 -16.28 11.04
C ALA A 136 -7.00 -17.62 10.28
N GLY A 137 -6.01 -18.49 10.57
CA GLY A 137 -5.81 -19.76 9.89
C GLY A 137 -5.48 -19.61 8.41
N ILE A 138 -4.84 -18.49 8.03
CA ILE A 138 -4.45 -18.22 6.64
C ILE A 138 -3.17 -18.99 6.34
N SER A 139 -3.19 -19.85 5.30
CA SER A 139 -2.01 -20.49 4.72
C SER A 139 -1.70 -19.89 3.35
N ALA A 140 -0.44 -19.90 2.97
CA ALA A 140 0.02 -19.49 1.64
C ALA A 140 0.15 -20.72 0.73
N ASP A 141 -0.97 -21.42 0.49
CA ASP A 141 -1.03 -22.55 -0.44
C ASP A 141 -1.36 -22.07 -1.86
#